data_58a4239011e03b05c0b730b3c2ba3f22
#
_entry.id   58a4239011e03b05c0b730b3c2ba3f22
#
_cell.length_a   1.000
_cell.length_b   1.000
_cell.length_c   1.000
_cell.angle_alpha   90.00
_cell.angle_beta   90.00
_cell.angle_gamma   90.00
#
_symmetry.space_group_name_H-M   'P 1'
#
loop_
_entity.id
_entity.type
_entity.pdbx_description
1 polymer ?
#
loop_
_entity_poly.entity_id
_entity_poly.type
_entity_poly.pdbx_seq_one_letter_code
_entity_poly.pdbx_strand_id
1 'polypeptide(L)'
;FLSVCVAVSLLMTGCSSGGTDNTAQTDGPVTITIWHDKEDEVAQALQTELDTLAPDIVVKLEKKDGLTDSLKMVGNDPNSAPDMYFFAHDKIGVYAEMGILAPITDFIDKSTLDQYIPMTIEAATYKGEVYQLPIYFETLLYMYNRRYMSDDEVPSTTEELYKYMQENTKGGHYGFVEQHSTAYYAAGWLHAFGGYILNENGEPGLDAY
;
A
#
# COMPACT_ATOMS: atom_id res chain seq x y z
N PHE A 1 72.06 -1.53 23.69
CA PHE A 1 71.14 -0.37 23.81
C PHE A 1 69.82 -0.88 24.29
N LEU A 2 69.29 -0.31 25.31
CA LEU A 2 68.30 -0.70 26.26
C LEU A 2 67.00 -1.31 25.68
N SER A 3 66.73 -2.53 26.07
CA SER A 3 65.47 -3.29 25.87
C SER A 3 64.54 -2.98 27.05
N VAL A 4 63.36 -2.45 26.78
CA VAL A 4 62.30 -2.31 27.79
C VAL A 4 61.20 -3.30 27.47
N CYS A 5 61.14 -4.38 28.22
CA CYS A 5 60.03 -5.32 28.26
C CYS A 5 58.88 -4.70 29.04
N VAL A 6 57.74 -4.46 28.39
CA VAL A 6 56.47 -4.17 29.05
C VAL A 6 55.67 -5.47 29.12
N ALA A 7 55.50 -5.99 30.32
CA ALA A 7 54.62 -7.11 30.61
C ALA A 7 53.17 -6.65 30.62
N VAL A 8 52.34 -7.18 29.73
CA VAL A 8 50.87 -7.01 29.72
C VAL A 8 50.26 -8.14 30.55
N SER A 9 49.75 -7.82 31.69
CA SER A 9 48.99 -8.75 32.56
C SER A 9 47.59 -8.95 32.00
N LEU A 10 47.27 -10.13 31.49
CA LEU A 10 45.91 -10.55 31.20
C LEU A 10 45.15 -10.81 32.48
N LEU A 11 44.19 -9.97 32.84
CA LEU A 11 43.14 -10.25 33.78
C LEU A 11 41.97 -10.91 33.06
N MET A 12 41.85 -12.22 33.24
CA MET A 12 40.65 -12.98 32.95
C MET A 12 39.62 -12.69 34.03
N THR A 13 38.59 -11.90 33.70
CA THR A 13 37.40 -11.80 34.53
C THR A 13 36.28 -12.61 33.88
N GLY A 14 35.70 -13.50 34.66
CA GLY A 14 34.80 -14.56 34.23
C GLY A 14 33.46 -14.05 33.70
N CYS A 15 32.93 -14.83 32.76
CA CYS A 15 31.56 -14.77 32.32
C CYS A 15 30.59 -15.05 33.46
N SER A 16 29.81 -14.07 33.84
CA SER A 16 28.56 -14.26 34.57
C SER A 16 27.46 -14.17 33.52
N SER A 17 26.79 -15.27 33.25
CA SER A 17 25.56 -15.33 32.49
C SER A 17 24.42 -14.74 33.29
N GLY A 18 24.15 -13.45 33.08
CA GLY A 18 22.94 -12.79 33.50
C GLY A 18 22.23 -12.35 32.25
N GLY A 19 21.12 -13.02 31.91
CA GLY A 19 20.19 -12.52 30.89
C GLY A 19 19.63 -11.18 31.39
N THR A 20 20.05 -10.11 30.77
CA THR A 20 19.35 -8.83 30.88
C THR A 20 18.49 -8.72 29.63
N ASP A 21 17.19 -8.93 29.79
CA ASP A 21 16.19 -8.36 28.93
C ASP A 21 16.42 -6.85 28.91
N ASN A 22 17.14 -6.39 27.90
CA ASN A 22 17.20 -4.98 27.53
C ASN A 22 15.90 -4.61 26.79
N THR A 23 14.80 -4.56 27.54
CA THR A 23 13.72 -3.65 27.16
C THR A 23 14.27 -2.25 27.39
N ALA A 24 14.74 -1.60 26.37
CA ALA A 24 15.00 -0.17 26.37
C ALA A 24 13.69 0.53 26.70
N GLN A 25 13.46 0.86 27.95
CA GLN A 25 12.34 1.67 28.40
C GLN A 25 12.67 3.08 27.92
N THR A 26 12.05 3.46 26.79
CA THR A 26 12.12 4.85 26.31
C THR A 26 11.27 5.69 27.27
N ASP A 27 11.91 6.59 28.02
CA ASP A 27 11.27 7.54 28.94
C ASP A 27 10.52 8.65 28.16
N GLY A 28 9.57 8.28 27.31
CA GLY A 28 8.77 9.23 26.52
C GLY A 28 7.71 8.54 25.67
N PRO A 29 6.78 9.29 25.10
CA PRO A 29 5.78 8.71 24.23
C PRO A 29 6.45 8.07 23.00
N VAL A 30 5.96 6.89 22.61
CA VAL A 30 6.38 6.23 21.37
C VAL A 30 5.99 7.11 20.19
N THR A 31 6.94 7.36 19.31
CA THR A 31 6.67 8.10 18.06
C THR A 31 6.62 7.11 16.91
N ILE A 32 5.56 7.20 16.10
CA ILE A 32 5.37 6.42 14.86
C ILE A 32 5.35 7.38 13.70
N THR A 33 6.21 7.18 12.73
CA THR A 33 6.27 7.96 11.49
C THR A 33 5.56 7.19 10.37
N ILE A 34 4.58 7.82 9.74
CA ILE A 34 3.82 7.27 8.62
C ILE A 34 4.06 8.12 7.37
N TRP A 35 4.61 7.52 6.33
CA TRP A 35 4.72 8.21 5.05
C TRP A 35 3.46 8.06 4.20
N HIS A 36 3.07 9.14 3.50
CA HIS A 36 1.90 9.16 2.64
C HIS A 36 2.11 10.06 1.41
N ASP A 37 1.21 9.93 0.44
CA ASP A 37 1.14 10.76 -0.78
C ASP A 37 -0.17 11.57 -0.87
N LYS A 38 -0.95 11.60 0.22
CA LYS A 38 -2.29 12.17 0.23
C LYS A 38 -2.26 13.71 0.15
N GLU A 39 -3.36 14.27 -0.36
CA GLU A 39 -3.58 15.72 -0.34
C GLU A 39 -3.64 16.25 1.09
N ASP A 40 -3.29 17.51 1.27
CA ASP A 40 -3.06 18.10 2.59
C ASP A 40 -4.33 18.09 3.47
N GLU A 41 -5.52 18.27 2.87
CA GLU A 41 -6.79 18.18 3.60
C GLU A 41 -7.06 16.77 4.14
N VAL A 42 -6.73 15.75 3.36
CA VAL A 42 -6.88 14.34 3.79
C VAL A 42 -5.86 14.01 4.88
N ALA A 43 -4.62 14.44 4.72
CA ALA A 43 -3.57 14.24 5.71
C ALA A 43 -3.92 14.94 7.04
N GLN A 44 -4.44 16.15 7.00
CA GLN A 44 -4.86 16.88 8.19
C GLN A 44 -6.04 16.21 8.91
N ALA A 45 -7.02 15.70 8.17
CA ALA A 45 -8.13 14.95 8.75
C ALA A 45 -7.64 13.67 9.42
N LEU A 46 -6.76 12.90 8.75
CA LEU A 46 -6.14 11.70 9.30
C LEU A 46 -5.32 12.00 10.56
N GLN A 47 -4.49 13.06 10.56
CA GLN A 47 -3.70 13.44 11.73
C GLN A 47 -4.62 13.76 12.91
N THR A 48 -5.71 14.48 12.69
CA THR A 48 -6.68 14.85 13.74
C THR A 48 -7.29 13.59 14.38
N GLU A 49 -7.65 12.59 13.58
CA GLU A 49 -8.18 11.32 14.09
C GLU A 49 -7.09 10.52 14.84
N LEU A 50 -5.89 10.42 14.29
CA LEU A 50 -4.79 9.69 14.90
C LEU A 50 -4.36 10.29 16.26
N ASP A 51 -4.36 11.60 16.39
CA ASP A 51 -4.05 12.31 17.65
C ASP A 51 -5.05 11.98 18.78
N THR A 52 -6.25 11.47 18.43
CA THR A 52 -7.27 11.08 19.41
C THR A 52 -7.22 9.63 19.82
N LEU A 53 -6.55 8.75 19.05
CA LEU A 53 -6.64 7.29 19.21
C LEU A 53 -5.82 6.76 20.38
N ALA A 54 -4.65 7.34 20.66
CA ALA A 54 -3.79 6.88 21.75
C ALA A 54 -2.97 8.04 22.30
N PRO A 55 -3.25 8.49 23.54
CA PRO A 55 -2.56 9.64 24.14
C PRO A 55 -1.08 9.38 24.40
N ASP A 56 -0.67 8.11 24.44
CA ASP A 56 0.71 7.70 24.72
C ASP A 56 1.54 7.46 23.44
N ILE A 57 0.93 7.63 22.28
CA ILE A 57 1.58 7.45 20.97
C ILE A 57 1.53 8.78 20.19
N VAL A 58 2.69 9.24 19.74
CA VAL A 58 2.79 10.38 18.84
C VAL A 58 2.86 9.86 17.41
N VAL A 59 1.83 10.11 16.61
CA VAL A 59 1.85 9.75 15.19
C VAL A 59 2.25 10.98 14.36
N LYS A 60 3.24 10.80 13.48
CA LYS A 60 3.69 11.81 12.53
C LYS A 60 3.37 11.38 11.11
N LEU A 61 2.48 12.12 10.46
CA LEU A 61 2.25 11.96 9.03
C LEU A 61 3.27 12.81 8.25
N GLU A 62 4.01 12.18 7.36
CA GLU A 62 4.98 12.84 6.50
C GLU A 62 4.62 12.61 5.03
N LYS A 63 4.30 13.68 4.30
CA LYS A 63 4.07 13.63 2.87
C LYS A 63 5.39 13.39 2.13
N LYS A 64 5.38 12.43 1.20
CA LYS A 64 6.54 12.10 0.36
C LYS A 64 6.17 12.12 -1.12
N ASP A 65 6.80 13.02 -1.85
CA ASP A 65 6.79 12.95 -3.29
C ASP A 65 7.61 11.74 -3.75
N GLY A 66 7.07 10.96 -4.69
CA GLY A 66 7.73 9.73 -5.15
C GLY A 66 7.89 8.69 -4.03
N LEU A 67 6.87 8.51 -3.19
CA LEU A 67 6.88 7.64 -2.02
C LEU A 67 7.41 6.24 -2.34
N THR A 68 7.00 5.65 -3.46
CA THR A 68 7.41 4.29 -3.87
C THR A 68 8.91 4.17 -4.12
N ASP A 69 9.51 5.17 -4.73
CA ASP A 69 10.96 5.17 -5.00
C ASP A 69 11.74 5.50 -3.74
N SER A 70 11.23 6.40 -2.91
CA SER A 70 11.82 6.70 -1.59
C SER A 70 11.85 5.45 -0.70
N LEU A 71 10.77 4.67 -0.64
CA LEU A 71 10.72 3.40 0.11
C LEU A 71 11.73 2.38 -0.41
N LYS A 72 11.89 2.23 -1.73
CA LYS A 72 12.89 1.33 -2.30
C LYS A 72 14.32 1.71 -1.90
N MET A 73 14.59 3.01 -1.76
CA MET A 73 15.94 3.50 -1.42
C MET A 73 16.27 3.30 0.06
N VAL A 74 15.33 3.51 0.95
CA VAL A 74 15.62 3.57 2.40
C VAL A 74 14.82 2.59 3.25
N GLY A 75 13.88 1.83 2.67
CA GLY A 75 12.95 0.99 3.42
C GLY A 75 13.61 -0.09 4.30
N ASN A 76 14.85 -0.46 4.00
CA ASN A 76 15.64 -1.40 4.79
C ASN A 76 16.62 -0.70 5.77
N ASP A 77 16.63 0.62 5.83
CA ASP A 77 17.45 1.37 6.78
C ASP A 77 16.61 1.81 7.98
N PRO A 78 16.79 1.22 9.17
CA PRO A 78 15.97 1.51 10.34
C PRO A 78 16.12 2.96 10.85
N ASN A 79 17.10 3.71 10.37
CA ASN A 79 17.29 5.11 10.75
C ASN A 79 16.59 6.10 9.79
N SER A 80 16.23 5.64 8.60
CA SER A 80 15.71 6.50 7.52
C SER A 80 14.34 6.07 7.02
N ALA A 81 13.96 4.81 7.23
CA ALA A 81 12.65 4.28 6.87
C ALA A 81 11.55 4.81 7.81
N PRO A 82 10.32 4.95 7.32
CA PRO A 82 9.16 5.15 8.19
C PRO A 82 8.80 3.87 8.92
N ASP A 83 8.08 3.97 10.03
CA ASP A 83 7.50 2.81 10.72
C ASP A 83 6.35 2.20 9.92
N MET A 84 5.60 3.04 9.21
CA MET A 84 4.47 2.65 8.36
C MET A 84 4.40 3.54 7.12
N TYR A 85 3.64 3.08 6.11
CA TYR A 85 3.30 3.92 4.97
C TYR A 85 1.83 3.72 4.57
N PHE A 86 1.26 4.76 3.97
CA PHE A 86 -0.12 4.78 3.47
C PHE A 86 -0.11 4.92 1.95
N PHE A 87 -0.37 3.83 1.24
CA PHE A 87 -0.33 3.78 -0.22
C PHE A 87 -1.19 2.64 -0.78
N ALA A 88 -1.33 2.57 -2.10
CA ALA A 88 -2.05 1.51 -2.80
C ALA A 88 -1.36 0.14 -2.62
N HIS A 89 -2.14 -0.93 -2.71
CA HIS A 89 -1.70 -2.31 -2.50
C HIS A 89 -0.82 -2.90 -3.62
N ASP A 90 -0.77 -2.28 -4.79
CA ASP A 90 -0.11 -2.80 -6.00
C ASP A 90 1.41 -3.01 -5.87
N LYS A 91 2.03 -2.53 -4.80
CA LYS A 91 3.46 -2.70 -4.52
C LYS A 91 3.77 -3.71 -3.42
N ILE A 92 2.77 -4.33 -2.78
CA ILE A 92 2.98 -5.26 -1.65
C ILE A 92 3.98 -6.35 -2.02
N GLY A 93 3.78 -7.04 -3.15
CA GLY A 93 4.66 -8.13 -3.57
C GLY A 93 6.11 -7.70 -3.74
N VAL A 94 6.34 -6.53 -4.37
CA VAL A 94 7.70 -5.99 -4.55
C VAL A 94 8.35 -5.68 -3.21
N TYR A 95 7.64 -5.02 -2.31
CA TYR A 95 8.21 -4.61 -1.02
C TYR A 95 8.37 -5.77 -0.05
N ALA A 96 7.49 -6.78 -0.10
CA ALA A 96 7.66 -8.02 0.65
C ALA A 96 8.92 -8.78 0.20
N GLU A 97 9.13 -8.94 -1.12
CA GLU A 97 10.32 -9.60 -1.67
C GLU A 97 11.62 -8.82 -1.39
N MET A 98 11.55 -7.51 -1.30
CA MET A 98 12.69 -6.67 -0.90
C MET A 98 12.94 -6.68 0.62
N GLY A 99 12.07 -7.28 1.43
CA GLY A 99 12.16 -7.27 2.88
C GLY A 99 11.87 -5.90 3.52
N ILE A 100 11.24 -4.98 2.77
CA ILE A 100 10.81 -3.66 3.26
C ILE A 100 9.55 -3.78 4.12
N LEU A 101 8.64 -4.67 3.75
CA LEU A 101 7.42 -4.95 4.51
C LEU A 101 7.57 -6.23 5.32
N ALA A 102 7.17 -6.17 6.57
CA ALA A 102 6.92 -7.33 7.40
C ALA A 102 5.44 -7.74 7.30
N PRO A 103 5.12 -9.04 7.31
CA PRO A 103 3.75 -9.49 7.42
C PRO A 103 3.15 -9.06 8.76
N ILE A 104 1.87 -8.75 8.77
CA ILE A 104 1.12 -8.33 9.96
C ILE A 104 0.18 -9.43 10.48
N THR A 105 0.17 -10.59 9.83
CA THR A 105 -0.70 -11.74 10.14
C THR A 105 -0.63 -12.14 11.60
N ASP A 106 0.57 -12.16 12.20
CA ASP A 106 0.78 -12.55 13.60
C ASP A 106 0.34 -11.49 14.63
N PHE A 107 0.07 -10.27 14.18
CA PHE A 107 -0.30 -9.14 15.05
C PHE A 107 -1.81 -8.84 15.01
N ILE A 108 -2.56 -9.49 14.14
CA ILE A 108 -3.98 -9.19 13.90
C ILE A 108 -4.79 -10.47 13.97
N ASP A 109 -5.78 -10.48 14.86
CA ASP A 109 -6.70 -11.59 14.97
C ASP A 109 -7.56 -11.75 13.71
N LYS A 110 -7.82 -13.00 13.34
CA LYS A 110 -8.73 -13.33 12.24
C LYS A 110 -10.09 -12.62 12.37
N SER A 111 -10.62 -12.51 13.59
CA SER A 111 -11.89 -11.84 13.86
C SER A 111 -11.87 -10.34 13.51
N THR A 112 -10.70 -9.70 13.54
CA THR A 112 -10.52 -8.33 13.08
C THR A 112 -10.51 -8.28 11.54
N LEU A 113 -9.79 -9.20 10.89
CA LEU A 113 -9.76 -9.28 9.43
C LEU A 113 -11.14 -9.61 8.83
N ASP A 114 -11.93 -10.43 9.51
CA ASP A 114 -13.30 -10.81 9.08
C ASP A 114 -14.30 -9.62 9.10
N GLN A 115 -13.93 -8.47 9.68
CA GLN A 115 -14.75 -7.24 9.66
C GLN A 115 -14.54 -6.43 8.36
N TYR A 116 -13.50 -6.72 7.61
CA TYR A 116 -13.22 -6.05 6.33
C TYR A 116 -13.97 -6.72 5.18
N ILE A 117 -14.13 -6.00 4.10
CA ILE A 117 -14.62 -6.57 2.84
C ILE A 117 -13.61 -7.62 2.36
N PRO A 118 -14.00 -8.90 2.15
CA PRO A 118 -13.04 -9.97 1.86
C PRO A 118 -12.06 -9.67 0.72
N MET A 119 -12.55 -9.07 -0.37
CA MET A 119 -11.72 -8.68 -1.52
C MET A 119 -10.58 -7.70 -1.14
N THR A 120 -10.79 -6.83 -0.15
CA THR A 120 -9.77 -5.87 0.27
C THR A 120 -8.66 -6.55 1.08
N ILE A 121 -8.98 -7.60 1.84
CA ILE A 121 -7.99 -8.43 2.54
C ILE A 121 -7.24 -9.32 1.54
N GLU A 122 -7.93 -9.87 0.54
CA GLU A 122 -7.28 -10.60 -0.55
C GLU A 122 -6.25 -9.71 -1.27
N ALA A 123 -6.63 -8.48 -1.62
CA ALA A 123 -5.73 -7.49 -2.23
C ALA A 123 -4.54 -7.09 -1.33
N ALA A 124 -4.70 -7.17 0.00
CA ALA A 124 -3.66 -6.90 0.98
C ALA A 124 -2.78 -8.13 1.32
N THR A 125 -3.07 -9.29 0.68
CA THR A 125 -2.40 -10.57 0.94
C THR A 125 -1.40 -10.89 -0.16
N TYR A 126 -0.22 -11.33 0.22
CA TYR A 126 0.81 -11.82 -0.70
C TYR A 126 1.41 -13.11 -0.16
N LYS A 127 1.46 -14.16 -0.98
CA LYS A 127 1.96 -15.51 -0.61
C LYS A 127 1.35 -16.06 0.69
N GLY A 128 0.07 -15.75 0.93
CA GLY A 128 -0.68 -16.24 2.09
C GLY A 128 -0.54 -15.40 3.36
N GLU A 129 0.25 -14.33 3.34
CA GLU A 129 0.47 -13.43 4.47
C GLU A 129 -0.17 -12.06 4.21
N VAL A 130 -0.77 -11.47 5.22
CA VAL A 130 -1.35 -10.12 5.15
C VAL A 130 -0.26 -9.10 5.46
N TYR A 131 -0.11 -8.09 4.60
CA TYR A 131 0.91 -7.04 4.72
C TYR A 131 0.35 -5.64 4.96
N GLN A 132 -0.93 -5.43 4.68
CA GLN A 132 -1.57 -4.12 4.85
C GLN A 132 -2.97 -4.28 5.44
N LEU A 133 -3.45 -3.23 6.11
CA LEU A 133 -4.86 -3.08 6.46
C LEU A 133 -5.53 -2.08 5.52
N PRO A 134 -6.64 -2.45 4.88
CA PRO A 134 -7.37 -1.56 4.00
C PRO A 134 -8.01 -0.42 4.80
N ILE A 135 -7.80 0.84 4.39
CA ILE A 135 -8.49 2.01 4.95
C ILE A 135 -9.68 2.37 4.07
N TYR A 136 -9.53 2.28 2.75
CA TYR A 136 -10.58 2.43 1.76
C TYR A 136 -10.21 1.66 0.49
N PHE A 137 -11.16 1.50 -0.40
CA PHE A 137 -10.91 0.96 -1.74
C PHE A 137 -11.48 1.89 -2.80
N GLU A 138 -10.91 1.83 -3.98
CA GLU A 138 -11.35 2.54 -5.17
C GLU A 138 -11.67 1.53 -6.27
N THR A 139 -12.60 1.90 -7.14
CA THR A 139 -12.95 1.12 -8.31
C THR A 139 -13.32 2.02 -9.48
N LEU A 140 -13.17 1.52 -10.69
CA LEU A 140 -13.66 2.19 -11.88
C LEU A 140 -15.18 2.03 -11.97
N LEU A 141 -15.85 3.11 -12.33
CA LEU A 141 -17.30 3.16 -12.49
C LEU A 141 -17.66 3.65 -13.88
N TYR A 142 -18.67 3.02 -14.47
CA TYR A 142 -19.36 3.61 -15.61
C TYR A 142 -20.35 4.65 -15.09
N MET A 143 -20.12 5.92 -15.43
CA MET A 143 -20.99 7.03 -15.04
C MET A 143 -21.68 7.60 -16.27
N TYR A 144 -22.95 7.94 -16.14
CA TYR A 144 -23.72 8.60 -17.18
C TYR A 144 -24.42 9.86 -16.68
N ASN A 145 -24.63 10.79 -17.58
CA ASN A 145 -25.30 12.04 -17.26
C ASN A 145 -26.79 11.94 -17.66
N ARG A 146 -27.65 11.99 -16.65
CA ARG A 146 -29.12 11.89 -16.83
C ARG A 146 -29.75 12.99 -17.69
N ARG A 147 -28.99 14.03 -18.09
CA ARG A 147 -29.45 15.01 -19.08
C ARG A 147 -29.42 14.48 -20.49
N TYR A 148 -28.59 13.46 -20.77
CA TYR A 148 -28.31 12.94 -22.11
C TYR A 148 -28.70 11.47 -22.27
N MET A 149 -28.92 10.75 -21.18
CA MET A 149 -29.22 9.32 -21.16
C MET A 149 -30.15 9.02 -19.98
N SER A 150 -31.28 8.43 -20.21
CA SER A 150 -32.17 7.92 -19.16
C SER A 150 -31.67 6.58 -18.60
N ASP A 151 -32.17 6.16 -17.44
CA ASP A 151 -31.71 4.95 -16.75
C ASP A 151 -31.96 3.67 -17.58
N ASP A 152 -32.99 3.67 -18.44
CA ASP A 152 -33.35 2.57 -19.35
C ASP A 152 -32.55 2.56 -20.65
N GLU A 153 -31.83 3.64 -20.96
CA GLU A 153 -30.93 3.75 -22.12
C GLU A 153 -29.48 3.37 -21.79
N VAL A 154 -29.17 3.08 -20.53
CA VAL A 154 -27.79 2.74 -20.13
C VAL A 154 -27.36 1.45 -20.82
N PRO A 155 -26.29 1.49 -21.63
CA PRO A 155 -25.82 0.30 -22.34
C PRO A 155 -25.41 -0.81 -21.36
N SER A 156 -25.89 -2.01 -21.61
CA SER A 156 -25.56 -3.21 -20.82
C SER A 156 -24.54 -4.12 -21.52
N THR A 157 -24.26 -3.85 -22.79
CA THR A 157 -23.27 -4.58 -23.59
C THR A 157 -22.33 -3.61 -24.30
N THR A 158 -21.20 -4.12 -24.77
CA THR A 158 -20.22 -3.35 -25.54
C THR A 158 -20.79 -2.92 -26.89
N GLU A 159 -21.64 -3.73 -27.52
CA GLU A 159 -22.32 -3.44 -28.77
C GLU A 159 -23.31 -2.28 -28.60
N GLU A 160 -24.08 -2.29 -27.52
CA GLU A 160 -25.01 -1.18 -27.21
C GLU A 160 -24.26 0.11 -26.94
N LEU A 161 -23.15 0.03 -26.16
CA LEU A 161 -22.28 1.18 -25.92
C LEU A 161 -21.71 1.72 -27.22
N TYR A 162 -21.20 0.85 -28.11
CA TYR A 162 -20.65 1.27 -29.40
C TYR A 162 -21.69 1.96 -30.27
N LYS A 163 -22.89 1.41 -30.31
CA LYS A 163 -24.02 2.04 -31.05
C LYS A 163 -24.35 3.41 -30.46
N TYR A 164 -24.46 3.52 -29.13
CA TYR A 164 -24.70 4.79 -28.45
C TYR A 164 -23.61 5.82 -28.78
N MET A 165 -22.34 5.40 -28.76
CA MET A 165 -21.22 6.26 -29.15
C MET A 165 -21.35 6.79 -30.59
N GLN A 166 -21.69 5.93 -31.55
CA GLN A 166 -21.85 6.33 -32.95
C GLN A 166 -22.99 7.35 -33.13
N GLU A 167 -24.10 7.16 -32.46
CA GLU A 167 -25.28 8.01 -32.60
C GLU A 167 -25.11 9.37 -31.89
N ASN A 168 -24.33 9.42 -30.81
CA ASN A 168 -24.24 10.58 -29.92
C ASN A 168 -22.91 11.34 -29.99
N THR A 169 -21.92 10.87 -30.75
CA THR A 169 -20.68 11.61 -30.99
C THR A 169 -20.85 12.54 -32.18
N LYS A 170 -21.26 13.79 -31.90
CA LYS A 170 -21.50 14.83 -32.93
C LYS A 170 -21.51 16.22 -32.32
N GLY A 171 -21.19 17.23 -33.11
CA GLY A 171 -21.32 18.63 -32.68
C GLY A 171 -20.42 19.01 -31.49
N GLY A 172 -19.27 18.37 -31.36
CA GLY A 172 -18.35 18.61 -30.23
C GLY A 172 -18.70 17.85 -28.96
N HIS A 173 -19.70 16.99 -28.97
CA HIS A 173 -20.07 16.08 -27.92
C HIS A 173 -19.56 14.66 -28.22
N TYR A 174 -19.20 13.92 -27.18
CA TYR A 174 -18.75 12.54 -27.26
C TYR A 174 -19.75 11.63 -26.53
N GLY A 175 -20.17 10.54 -27.19
CA GLY A 175 -21.07 9.55 -26.60
C GLY A 175 -20.43 8.75 -25.46
N PHE A 176 -19.10 8.68 -25.44
CA PHE A 176 -18.33 8.07 -24.35
C PHE A 176 -16.96 8.73 -24.25
N VAL A 177 -16.45 8.87 -23.04
CA VAL A 177 -15.11 9.40 -22.77
C VAL A 177 -14.46 8.56 -21.69
N GLU A 178 -13.25 8.13 -21.93
CA GLU A 178 -12.47 7.35 -21.00
C GLU A 178 -10.99 7.75 -21.07
N GLN A 179 -10.28 7.57 -19.98
CA GLN A 179 -8.84 7.78 -19.95
C GLN A 179 -8.11 6.46 -20.28
N HIS A 180 -7.28 6.47 -21.32
CA HIS A 180 -6.44 5.33 -21.72
C HIS A 180 -4.94 5.56 -21.51
N SER A 181 -4.56 6.55 -20.72
CA SER A 181 -3.15 6.89 -20.49
C SER A 181 -2.37 5.88 -19.64
N THR A 182 -3.07 5.02 -18.92
CA THR A 182 -2.48 3.96 -18.08
C THR A 182 -3.27 2.67 -18.21
N ALA A 183 -2.61 1.54 -18.01
CA ALA A 183 -3.24 0.22 -18.01
C ALA A 183 -4.36 0.09 -16.96
N TYR A 184 -4.28 0.83 -15.86
CA TYR A 184 -5.29 0.85 -14.81
C TYR A 184 -6.70 1.14 -15.36
N TYR A 185 -6.85 2.17 -16.17
CA TYR A 185 -8.16 2.55 -16.74
C TYR A 185 -8.63 1.57 -17.82
N ALA A 186 -7.72 0.94 -18.55
CA ALA A 186 -8.05 -0.02 -19.60
C ALA A 186 -8.29 -1.45 -19.07
N ALA A 187 -7.95 -1.74 -17.82
CA ALA A 187 -8.02 -3.09 -17.25
C ALA A 187 -9.44 -3.69 -17.29
N GLY A 188 -10.48 -2.86 -17.07
CA GLY A 188 -11.87 -3.31 -17.17
C GLY A 188 -12.23 -3.91 -18.54
N TRP A 189 -11.74 -3.32 -19.63
CA TRP A 189 -11.95 -3.84 -20.99
C TRP A 189 -11.22 -5.16 -21.19
N LEU A 190 -9.96 -5.25 -20.74
CA LEU A 190 -9.19 -6.49 -20.84
C LEU A 190 -9.93 -7.65 -20.15
N HIS A 191 -10.39 -7.44 -18.92
CA HIS A 191 -11.14 -8.44 -18.17
C HIS A 191 -12.50 -8.77 -18.80
N ALA A 192 -13.23 -7.77 -19.32
CA ALA A 192 -14.52 -7.96 -19.97
C ALA A 192 -14.44 -8.87 -21.21
N PHE A 193 -13.31 -8.87 -21.91
CA PHE A 193 -13.05 -9.75 -23.06
C PHE A 193 -12.31 -11.05 -22.69
N GLY A 194 -12.25 -11.39 -21.42
CA GLY A 194 -11.67 -12.65 -20.93
C GLY A 194 -10.15 -12.64 -20.75
N GLY A 195 -9.52 -11.48 -20.95
CA GLY A 195 -8.11 -11.30 -20.62
C GLY A 195 -7.88 -11.05 -19.12
N TYR A 196 -6.63 -11.07 -18.71
CA TYR A 196 -6.24 -10.74 -17.34
C TYR A 196 -4.85 -10.10 -17.32
N ILE A 197 -4.58 -9.28 -16.30
CA ILE A 197 -3.25 -8.71 -16.08
C ILE A 197 -2.38 -9.70 -15.34
N LEU A 198 -2.87 -10.24 -14.23
CA LEU A 198 -2.26 -11.32 -13.44
C LEU A 198 -3.30 -12.40 -13.20
N ASN A 199 -2.89 -13.67 -13.25
CA ASN A 199 -3.74 -14.78 -12.83
C ASN A 199 -3.69 -14.96 -11.30
N GLU A 200 -4.43 -15.94 -10.78
CA GLU A 200 -4.48 -16.29 -9.36
C GLU A 200 -3.12 -16.69 -8.75
N ASN A 201 -2.15 -17.08 -9.59
CA ASN A 201 -0.79 -17.41 -9.18
C ASN A 201 0.17 -16.22 -9.28
N GLY A 202 -0.32 -15.03 -9.67
CA GLY A 202 0.49 -13.83 -9.88
C GLY A 202 1.29 -13.83 -11.18
N GLU A 203 0.97 -14.70 -12.14
CA GLU A 203 1.65 -14.77 -13.44
C GLU A 203 0.99 -13.78 -14.43
N PRO A 204 1.79 -13.05 -15.23
CA PRO A 204 1.26 -12.10 -16.20
C PRO A 204 0.45 -12.80 -17.29
N GLY A 205 -0.71 -12.25 -17.61
CA GLY A 205 -1.60 -12.75 -18.66
C GLY A 205 -1.42 -12.11 -20.03
N LEU A 206 -0.67 -11.03 -20.12
CA LEU A 206 -0.49 -10.28 -21.37
C LEU A 206 0.37 -11.01 -22.40
N ASP A 207 1.15 -12.00 -21.98
CA ASP A 207 2.02 -12.82 -22.83
C ASP A 207 1.32 -14.11 -23.33
N ALA A 208 0.08 -14.35 -22.94
CA ALA A 208 -0.64 -15.59 -23.21
C ALA A 208 -1.36 -15.65 -24.57
N TYR A 209 -1.21 -14.60 -25.42
CA TYR A 209 -1.89 -14.49 -26.72
C TYR A 209 -0.95 -14.16 -27.87
#